data_df275589f9ccf671018b1fb8c36f22ab
#
_entry.id   df275589f9ccf671018b1fb8c36f22ab
#
_cell.length_a   1.000
_cell.length_b   1.000
_cell.length_c   1.000
_cell.angle_alpha   90.00
_cell.angle_beta   90.00
_cell.angle_gamma   90.00
#
_symmetry.space_group_name_H-M   'P 1'
#
loop_
_entity.id
_entity.type
_entity.pdbx_description
1 polymer ?
#
loop_
_entity_poly.entity_id
_entity_poly.type
_entity_poly.pdbx_seq_one_letter_code
_entity_poly.pdbx_strand_id
1 'polypeptide(L)'
;IEVIIVENNSTQKETFEYYDSIQKEYSDVRVLMWKSGFNYSAINNFGVKEAKGDYILLLNNDTEMIAPDSISDMLGYCMRPDVGIVGAKLLYPDGTIQHAGVIIGLGGIAGHAFIGLDANQYGYMSRAYLSSDYSAVTAACLMISKDIYNEVGGLCEEYAVAFNDVDFCMKVRSKGYLVVYDAFSQWYHYESKSRGYEDTEEK
;
A
#
# COMPACT_ATOMS: atom_id res chain seq x y z
N ILE A 1 -16.58 7.21 3.68
CA ILE A 1 -15.10 7.12 3.56
C ILE A 1 -14.54 8.35 4.24
N GLU A 2 -13.46 8.23 5.02
CA GLU A 2 -12.64 9.35 5.46
C GLU A 2 -11.27 9.27 4.78
N VAL A 3 -10.65 10.41 4.58
CA VAL A 3 -9.28 10.52 4.04
C VAL A 3 -8.40 11.21 5.07
N ILE A 4 -7.31 10.57 5.45
CA ILE A 4 -6.31 11.13 6.36
C ILE A 4 -5.01 11.34 5.60
N ILE A 5 -4.63 12.58 5.39
CA ILE A 5 -3.33 12.95 4.83
C ILE A 5 -2.38 13.18 5.99
N VAL A 6 -1.31 12.40 6.06
CA VAL A 6 -0.25 12.61 7.06
C VAL A 6 0.88 13.40 6.42
N GLU A 7 0.94 14.68 6.74
CA GLU A 7 1.93 15.62 6.25
C GLU A 7 3.27 15.42 6.96
N ASN A 8 4.35 15.28 6.19
CA ASN A 8 5.69 15.12 6.74
C ASN A 8 6.70 16.09 6.13
N ASN A 9 6.84 17.25 6.75
CA ASN A 9 7.90 18.23 6.48
C ASN A 9 7.94 18.77 5.04
N SER A 10 6.79 18.93 4.38
CA SER A 10 6.69 19.64 3.10
C SER A 10 7.18 21.08 3.26
N THR A 11 7.82 21.61 2.22
CA THR A 11 8.39 22.97 2.23
C THR A 11 7.73 23.91 1.23
N GLN A 12 6.92 23.39 0.32
CA GLN A 12 6.26 24.16 -0.72
C GLN A 12 4.96 24.78 -0.19
N LYS A 13 4.78 26.07 -0.41
CA LYS A 13 3.60 26.82 0.01
C LYS A 13 2.32 26.27 -0.63
N GLU A 14 2.40 25.87 -1.88
CA GLU A 14 1.32 25.31 -2.69
C GLU A 14 0.73 24.05 -2.07
N THR A 15 1.57 23.23 -1.41
CA THR A 15 1.13 22.04 -0.68
C THR A 15 0.17 22.41 0.45
N PHE A 16 0.51 23.42 1.25
CA PHE A 16 -0.33 23.87 2.36
C PHE A 16 -1.60 24.56 1.88
N GLU A 17 -1.52 25.36 0.80
CA GLU A 17 -2.68 25.96 0.15
C GLU A 17 -3.66 24.87 -0.36
N TYR A 18 -3.12 23.78 -0.92
CA TYR A 18 -3.92 22.61 -1.31
C TYR A 18 -4.59 21.94 -0.11
N TYR A 19 -3.88 21.73 0.99
CA TYR A 19 -4.45 21.15 2.22
C TYR A 19 -5.58 22.00 2.77
N ASP A 20 -5.40 23.30 2.80
CA ASP A 20 -6.45 24.25 3.25
C ASP A 20 -7.68 24.22 2.33
N SER A 21 -7.47 24.08 1.03
CA SER A 21 -8.54 23.98 0.04
C SER A 21 -9.35 22.69 0.17
N ILE A 22 -8.66 21.53 0.18
CA ILE A 22 -9.31 20.23 0.17
C ILE A 22 -10.10 19.97 1.46
N GLN A 23 -9.61 20.44 2.62
CA GLN A 23 -10.33 20.33 3.89
C GLN A 23 -11.57 21.24 3.98
N LYS A 24 -11.63 22.33 3.20
CA LYS A 24 -12.82 23.19 3.09
C LYS A 24 -13.86 22.59 2.15
N GLU A 25 -13.38 21.92 1.09
CA GLU A 25 -14.25 21.32 0.08
C GLU A 25 -14.86 19.99 0.57
N TYR A 26 -14.09 19.17 1.30
CA TYR A 26 -14.50 17.85 1.76
C TYR A 26 -14.37 17.74 3.30
N SER A 27 -15.49 17.61 3.97
CA SER A 27 -15.56 17.55 5.45
C SER A 27 -14.98 16.28 6.06
N ASP A 28 -14.81 15.23 5.27
CA ASP A 28 -14.26 13.93 5.62
C ASP A 28 -12.75 13.79 5.28
N VAL A 29 -12.12 14.87 4.80
CA VAL A 29 -10.67 14.98 4.62
C VAL A 29 -10.03 15.67 5.83
N ARG A 30 -9.02 15.04 6.41
CA ARG A 30 -8.23 15.59 7.52
C ARG A 30 -6.74 15.56 7.20
N VAL A 31 -6.02 16.62 7.55
CA VAL A 31 -4.56 16.69 7.47
C VAL A 31 -3.97 16.62 8.86
N LEU A 32 -3.09 15.65 9.09
CA LEU A 32 -2.38 15.44 10.35
C LEU A 32 -0.90 15.77 10.15
N MET A 33 -0.32 16.52 11.08
CA MET A 33 1.08 16.95 10.98
C MET A 33 2.02 15.99 11.72
N TRP A 34 2.86 15.27 10.99
CA TRP A 34 3.95 14.47 11.53
C TRP A 34 5.24 15.30 11.52
N LYS A 35 5.70 15.73 12.70
CA LYS A 35 6.83 16.66 12.86
C LYS A 35 8.20 15.97 13.02
N SER A 36 8.21 14.66 13.10
CA SER A 36 9.45 13.89 13.22
C SER A 36 10.08 13.61 11.85
N GLY A 37 11.28 13.01 11.82
CA GLY A 37 11.90 12.54 10.59
C GLY A 37 11.04 11.53 9.84
N PHE A 38 11.38 11.32 8.56
CA PHE A 38 10.67 10.36 7.73
C PHE A 38 10.86 8.93 8.28
N ASN A 39 9.75 8.26 8.51
CA ASN A 39 9.66 6.84 8.82
C ASN A 39 8.29 6.38 8.35
N TYR A 40 8.25 5.61 7.25
CA TYR A 40 7.01 5.16 6.64
C TYR A 40 6.09 4.43 7.64
N SER A 41 6.68 3.53 8.44
CA SER A 41 5.94 2.75 9.43
C SER A 41 5.31 3.62 10.52
N ALA A 42 6.11 4.54 11.09
CA ALA A 42 5.63 5.43 12.16
C ALA A 42 4.57 6.42 11.66
N ILE A 43 4.74 6.97 10.44
CA ILE A 43 3.78 7.87 9.79
C ILE A 43 2.43 7.17 9.60
N ASN A 44 2.44 5.94 9.08
CA ASN A 44 1.21 5.17 8.88
C ASN A 44 0.58 4.73 10.20
N ASN A 45 1.35 4.27 11.19
CA ASN A 45 0.86 3.94 12.53
C ASN A 45 0.16 5.15 13.17
N PHE A 46 0.75 6.34 13.02
CA PHE A 46 0.16 7.58 13.50
C PHE A 46 -1.18 7.89 12.82
N GLY A 47 -1.25 7.77 11.49
CA GLY A 47 -2.48 7.97 10.73
C GLY A 47 -3.59 6.97 11.11
N VAL A 48 -3.24 5.68 11.21
CA VAL A 48 -4.18 4.61 11.57
C VAL A 48 -4.75 4.80 12.98
N LYS A 49 -3.96 5.27 13.93
CA LYS A 49 -4.44 5.58 15.29
C LYS A 49 -5.57 6.61 15.29
N GLU A 50 -5.50 7.59 14.40
CA GLU A 50 -6.48 8.67 14.27
C GLU A 50 -7.68 8.29 13.37
N ALA A 51 -7.58 7.19 12.60
CA ALA A 51 -8.64 6.73 11.72
C ALA A 51 -9.87 6.23 12.52
N LYS A 52 -11.05 6.45 11.97
CA LYS A 52 -12.33 6.06 12.58
C LYS A 52 -12.99 4.88 11.87
N GLY A 53 -12.56 4.58 10.65
CA GLY A 53 -13.11 3.49 9.84
C GLY A 53 -12.72 2.11 10.37
N ASP A 54 -13.53 1.10 10.07
CA ASP A 54 -13.29 -0.30 10.44
C ASP A 54 -12.25 -0.95 9.52
N TYR A 55 -12.05 -0.41 8.32
CA TYR A 55 -11.06 -0.84 7.35
C TYR A 55 -10.12 0.30 7.02
N ILE A 56 -8.85 -0.02 6.90
CA ILE A 56 -7.75 0.92 6.61
C ILE A 56 -7.22 0.61 5.22
N LEU A 57 -7.14 1.63 4.36
CA LEU A 57 -6.40 1.59 3.11
C LEU A 57 -5.12 2.42 3.30
N LEU A 58 -3.96 1.75 3.39
CA LEU A 58 -2.67 2.41 3.24
C LEU A 58 -2.49 2.71 1.76
N LEU A 59 -2.26 3.97 1.42
CA LEU A 59 -2.17 4.44 0.05
C LEU A 59 -1.06 5.47 -0.10
N ASN A 60 -0.11 5.20 -0.99
CA ASN A 60 0.92 6.17 -1.32
C ASN A 60 0.31 7.36 -2.09
N ASN A 61 0.87 8.54 -1.88
CA ASN A 61 0.41 9.79 -2.51
C ASN A 61 0.78 9.93 -4.01
N ASP A 62 1.55 8.99 -4.54
CA ASP A 62 1.96 8.90 -5.94
C ASP A 62 1.26 7.73 -6.67
N THR A 63 0.04 7.41 -6.27
CA THR A 63 -0.82 6.41 -6.92
C THR A 63 -2.02 7.05 -7.61
N GLU A 64 -2.50 6.42 -8.68
CA GLU A 64 -3.69 6.82 -9.43
C GLU A 64 -4.56 5.62 -9.73
N MET A 65 -5.84 5.68 -9.35
CA MET A 65 -6.79 4.58 -9.53
C MET A 65 -7.20 4.45 -11.00
N ILE A 66 -7.05 3.26 -11.56
CA ILE A 66 -7.44 2.93 -12.95
C ILE A 66 -8.85 2.31 -12.98
N ALA A 67 -9.07 1.29 -12.17
CA ALA A 67 -10.35 0.59 -12.12
C ALA A 67 -11.25 1.23 -11.06
N PRO A 68 -12.46 1.75 -11.43
CA PRO A 68 -13.30 2.52 -10.51
C PRO A 68 -13.82 1.72 -9.31
N ASP A 69 -13.92 0.39 -9.44
CA ASP A 69 -14.40 -0.51 -8.40
C ASP A 69 -13.28 -1.03 -7.47
N SER A 70 -12.03 -0.59 -7.68
CA SER A 70 -10.84 -1.09 -6.97
C SER A 70 -11.00 -1.13 -5.45
N ILE A 71 -11.50 -0.07 -4.83
CA ILE A 71 -11.69 0.00 -3.38
C ILE A 71 -12.78 -0.98 -2.92
N SER A 72 -13.86 -1.11 -3.68
CA SER A 72 -14.97 -2.01 -3.38
C SER A 72 -14.55 -3.47 -3.49
N ASP A 73 -13.74 -3.82 -4.49
CA ASP A 73 -13.21 -5.16 -4.70
C ASP A 73 -12.27 -5.55 -3.55
N MET A 74 -11.32 -4.68 -3.20
CA MET A 74 -10.43 -4.89 -2.04
C MET A 74 -11.24 -5.06 -0.74
N LEU A 75 -12.26 -4.22 -0.52
CA LEU A 75 -13.12 -4.33 0.66
C LEU A 75 -13.86 -5.66 0.69
N GLY A 76 -14.37 -6.13 -0.45
CA GLY A 76 -15.05 -7.42 -0.57
C GLY A 76 -14.18 -8.59 -0.10
N TYR A 77 -12.87 -8.59 -0.43
CA TYR A 77 -11.93 -9.57 0.09
C TYR A 77 -11.63 -9.37 1.58
N CYS A 78 -11.42 -8.13 2.05
CA CYS A 78 -11.13 -7.83 3.45
C CYS A 78 -12.28 -8.18 4.41
N MET A 79 -13.52 -8.22 3.93
CA MET A 79 -14.68 -8.63 4.72
C MET A 79 -14.75 -10.15 4.97
N ARG A 80 -13.93 -10.94 4.30
CA ARG A 80 -13.83 -12.36 4.55
C ARG A 80 -13.07 -12.62 5.86
N PRO A 81 -13.55 -13.56 6.71
CA PRO A 81 -12.94 -13.79 8.02
C PRO A 81 -11.55 -14.46 7.95
N ASP A 82 -11.20 -15.04 6.81
CA ASP A 82 -9.90 -15.71 6.57
C ASP A 82 -8.86 -14.79 5.93
N VAL A 83 -9.25 -13.58 5.49
CA VAL A 83 -8.38 -12.62 4.81
C VAL A 83 -7.94 -11.53 5.79
N GLY A 84 -6.63 -11.35 5.93
CA GLY A 84 -6.05 -10.31 6.76
C GLY A 84 -5.68 -9.06 5.96
N ILE A 85 -5.04 -9.26 4.82
CA ILE A 85 -4.54 -8.16 3.97
C ILE A 85 -4.99 -8.38 2.53
N VAL A 86 -5.30 -7.28 1.84
CA VAL A 86 -5.50 -7.22 0.40
C VAL A 86 -4.61 -6.15 -0.21
N GLY A 87 -3.78 -6.52 -1.19
CA GLY A 87 -2.95 -5.59 -1.97
C GLY A 87 -3.43 -5.48 -3.41
N ALA A 88 -3.40 -4.27 -3.95
CA ALA A 88 -3.79 -4.00 -5.33
C ALA A 88 -2.72 -4.41 -6.35
N LYS A 89 -3.11 -4.59 -7.61
CA LYS A 89 -2.20 -4.64 -8.76
C LYS A 89 -1.69 -3.24 -9.06
N LEU A 90 -0.36 -3.06 -9.04
CA LEU A 90 0.24 -1.79 -9.40
C LEU A 90 0.93 -1.87 -10.76
N LEU A 91 0.78 -0.81 -11.53
CA LEU A 91 1.37 -0.66 -12.86
C LEU A 91 2.32 0.53 -12.87
N TYR A 92 3.40 0.40 -13.63
CA TYR A 92 4.19 1.55 -14.05
C TYR A 92 3.40 2.40 -15.06
N PRO A 93 3.79 3.69 -15.25
CA PRO A 93 3.13 4.58 -16.22
C PRO A 93 3.15 4.08 -17.68
N ASP A 94 4.07 3.17 -18.01
CA ASP A 94 4.16 2.54 -19.35
C ASP A 94 3.20 1.35 -19.52
N GLY A 95 2.40 1.02 -18.50
CA GLY A 95 1.43 -0.08 -18.52
C GLY A 95 2.01 -1.46 -18.21
N THR A 96 3.27 -1.54 -17.79
CA THR A 96 3.84 -2.79 -17.30
C THR A 96 3.56 -3.00 -15.81
N ILE A 97 3.55 -4.26 -15.37
CA ILE A 97 3.32 -4.62 -13.96
C ILE A 97 4.51 -4.17 -13.11
N GLN A 98 4.23 -3.40 -12.07
CA GLN A 98 5.16 -3.08 -11.01
C GLN A 98 4.99 -4.05 -9.84
N HIS A 99 3.74 -4.36 -9.46
CA HIS A 99 3.40 -5.25 -8.37
C HIS A 99 2.21 -6.15 -8.72
N ALA A 100 2.41 -7.45 -8.53
CA ALA A 100 1.36 -8.47 -8.60
C ALA A 100 1.60 -9.56 -7.54
N GLY A 101 1.84 -9.13 -6.31
CA GLY A 101 2.23 -9.97 -5.18
C GLY A 101 3.74 -10.03 -4.96
N VAL A 102 4.14 -10.43 -3.75
CA VAL A 102 5.54 -10.59 -3.34
C VAL A 102 5.83 -12.03 -2.99
N ILE A 103 6.97 -12.52 -3.47
CA ILE A 103 7.48 -13.89 -3.20
C ILE A 103 8.73 -13.77 -2.32
N ILE A 104 8.70 -14.40 -1.16
CA ILE A 104 9.87 -14.49 -0.28
C ILE A 104 10.96 -15.34 -0.94
N GLY A 105 12.20 -14.84 -0.92
CA GLY A 105 13.35 -15.49 -1.54
C GLY A 105 13.54 -15.17 -3.03
N LEU A 106 12.64 -14.46 -3.68
CA LEU A 106 12.80 -14.03 -5.07
C LEU A 106 13.77 -12.84 -5.14
N GLY A 107 14.84 -12.98 -5.92
CA GLY A 107 15.85 -11.93 -6.10
C GLY A 107 16.67 -11.59 -4.85
N GLY A 108 16.54 -12.37 -3.77
CA GLY A 108 17.21 -12.13 -2.49
C GLY A 108 16.27 -12.41 -1.30
N ILE A 109 15.91 -11.39 -0.52
CA ILE A 109 15.00 -11.54 0.64
C ILE A 109 13.55 -11.68 0.18
N ALA A 110 13.08 -10.80 -0.68
CA ALA A 110 11.74 -10.80 -1.24
C ALA A 110 11.72 -9.99 -2.54
N GLY A 111 10.87 -10.37 -3.49
CA GLY A 111 10.75 -9.68 -4.77
C GLY A 111 9.33 -9.68 -5.31
N HIS A 112 9.02 -8.67 -6.12
CA HIS A 112 7.74 -8.53 -6.79
C HIS A 112 7.60 -9.57 -7.90
N ALA A 113 6.48 -10.28 -7.90
CA ALA A 113 6.13 -11.21 -8.98
C ALA A 113 5.72 -10.44 -10.25
N PHE A 114 6.14 -10.98 -11.41
CA PHE A 114 5.74 -10.49 -12.74
C PHE A 114 6.15 -9.04 -13.07
N ILE A 115 7.12 -8.47 -12.37
CA ILE A 115 7.62 -7.12 -12.66
C ILE A 115 8.04 -6.99 -14.13
N GLY A 116 7.62 -5.90 -14.79
CA GLY A 116 7.91 -5.61 -16.19
C GLY A 116 7.05 -6.39 -17.21
N LEU A 117 6.16 -7.29 -16.76
CA LEU A 117 5.22 -7.96 -17.66
C LEU A 117 4.13 -6.95 -18.09
N ASP A 118 3.68 -6.99 -19.35
CA ASP A 118 2.53 -6.20 -19.80
C ASP A 118 1.28 -6.52 -18.96
N ALA A 119 0.53 -5.48 -18.56
CA ALA A 119 -0.62 -5.62 -17.66
C ALA A 119 -1.70 -6.58 -18.14
N ASN A 120 -1.82 -6.78 -19.49
CA ASN A 120 -2.83 -7.64 -20.11
C ASN A 120 -2.36 -9.10 -20.23
N GLN A 121 -1.10 -9.39 -19.92
CA GLN A 121 -0.59 -10.76 -19.98
C GLN A 121 -0.98 -11.54 -18.73
N TYR A 122 -1.30 -12.81 -18.90
CA TYR A 122 -1.75 -13.68 -17.81
C TYR A 122 -0.63 -14.11 -16.85
N GLY A 123 0.64 -14.07 -17.33
CA GLY A 123 1.77 -14.61 -16.58
C GLY A 123 1.72 -16.14 -16.41
N TYR A 124 2.67 -16.68 -15.64
CA TYR A 124 2.73 -18.12 -15.36
C TYR A 124 1.45 -18.62 -14.68
N MET A 125 0.77 -19.61 -15.27
CA MET A 125 -0.48 -20.19 -14.76
C MET A 125 -1.58 -19.13 -14.47
N SER A 126 -1.62 -18.07 -15.26
CA SER A 126 -2.56 -16.94 -15.12
C SER A 126 -2.47 -16.17 -13.80
N ARG A 127 -1.38 -16.31 -13.02
CA ARG A 127 -1.25 -15.73 -11.69
C ARG A 127 -1.12 -14.21 -11.67
N ALA A 128 -0.75 -13.58 -12.79
CA ALA A 128 -0.77 -12.12 -12.91
C ALA A 128 -2.19 -11.56 -13.15
N TYR A 129 -3.14 -12.43 -13.51
CA TYR A 129 -4.52 -12.10 -13.89
C TYR A 129 -5.56 -12.54 -12.84
N LEU A 130 -5.22 -13.47 -11.96
CA LEU A 130 -6.12 -14.02 -10.97
C LEU A 130 -5.74 -13.55 -9.56
N SER A 131 -6.73 -13.09 -8.82
CA SER A 131 -6.54 -12.80 -7.39
C SER A 131 -6.12 -14.06 -6.64
N SER A 132 -5.09 -13.98 -5.81
CA SER A 132 -4.46 -15.15 -5.20
C SER A 132 -3.82 -14.81 -3.84
N ASP A 133 -3.66 -15.82 -2.97
CA ASP A 133 -2.84 -15.70 -1.76
C ASP A 133 -1.35 -15.66 -2.11
N TYR A 134 -0.64 -14.68 -1.54
CA TYR A 134 0.79 -14.47 -1.69
C TYR A 134 1.49 -14.40 -0.33
N SER A 135 2.82 -14.48 -0.34
CA SER A 135 3.60 -14.31 0.89
C SER A 135 3.44 -12.90 1.48
N ALA A 136 3.45 -11.89 0.60
CA ALA A 136 3.24 -10.50 0.97
C ALA A 136 2.70 -9.69 -0.22
N VAL A 137 2.27 -8.47 0.05
CA VAL A 137 1.91 -7.42 -0.92
C VAL A 137 2.51 -6.10 -0.46
N THR A 138 2.72 -5.16 -1.40
CA THR A 138 3.27 -3.84 -1.05
C THR A 138 2.26 -2.96 -0.34
N ALA A 139 2.72 -2.16 0.60
CA ALA A 139 1.91 -1.18 1.30
C ALA A 139 1.68 0.12 0.50
N ALA A 140 2.15 0.20 -0.75
CA ALA A 140 1.82 1.32 -1.63
C ALA A 140 0.30 1.42 -1.92
N CYS A 141 -0.41 0.28 -1.95
CA CYS A 141 -1.87 0.20 -1.94
C CYS A 141 -2.30 -1.10 -1.25
N LEU A 142 -2.61 -1.03 0.06
CA LEU A 142 -2.86 -2.18 0.92
C LEU A 142 -4.08 -1.91 1.81
N MET A 143 -5.05 -2.81 1.80
CA MET A 143 -6.22 -2.76 2.68
C MET A 143 -6.18 -3.84 3.75
N ILE A 144 -6.61 -3.48 4.96
CA ILE A 144 -6.67 -4.37 6.13
C ILE A 144 -7.81 -3.93 7.06
N SER A 145 -8.42 -4.83 7.81
CA SER A 145 -9.30 -4.41 8.90
C SER A 145 -8.50 -3.76 10.04
N LYS A 146 -9.08 -2.73 10.66
CA LYS A 146 -8.43 -2.03 11.78
C LYS A 146 -8.18 -2.95 12.98
N ASP A 147 -9.05 -3.92 13.19
CA ASP A 147 -8.92 -4.91 14.26
C ASP A 147 -7.66 -5.78 14.06
N ILE A 148 -7.46 -6.32 12.85
CA ILE A 148 -6.28 -7.13 12.52
C ILE A 148 -5.01 -6.25 12.56
N TYR A 149 -5.07 -5.00 12.06
CA TYR A 149 -3.96 -4.06 12.16
C TYR A 149 -3.49 -3.89 13.61
N ASN A 150 -4.44 -3.69 14.53
CA ASN A 150 -4.18 -3.54 15.96
C ASN A 150 -3.72 -4.86 16.60
N GLU A 151 -4.30 -6.00 16.22
CA GLU A 151 -3.95 -7.32 16.72
C GLU A 151 -2.48 -7.67 16.50
N VAL A 152 -1.94 -7.28 15.33
CA VAL A 152 -0.53 -7.54 14.98
C VAL A 152 0.42 -6.42 15.42
N GLY A 153 -0.11 -5.35 16.03
CA GLY A 153 0.66 -4.22 16.57
C GLY A 153 1.14 -3.22 15.52
N GLY A 154 0.49 -3.20 14.35
CA GLY A 154 0.83 -2.27 13.26
C GLY A 154 2.15 -2.57 12.56
N LEU A 155 2.63 -1.59 11.79
CA LEU A 155 3.92 -1.64 11.10
C LEU A 155 5.08 -1.53 12.09
N CYS A 156 6.17 -2.28 11.86
CA CYS A 156 7.38 -2.21 12.66
C CYS A 156 8.18 -0.93 12.34
N GLU A 157 8.32 -0.04 13.32
CA GLU A 157 8.97 1.26 13.12
C GLU A 157 10.50 1.17 12.98
N GLU A 158 11.09 0.01 13.26
CA GLU A 158 12.51 -0.26 12.95
C GLU A 158 12.74 -0.35 11.43
N TYR A 159 11.72 -0.75 10.65
CA TYR A 159 11.74 -0.74 9.19
C TYR A 159 11.19 0.59 8.66
N ALA A 160 12.04 1.62 8.63
CA ALA A 160 11.63 2.98 8.29
C ALA A 160 11.30 3.19 6.80
N VAL A 161 11.89 2.39 5.90
CA VAL A 161 11.83 2.61 4.44
C VAL A 161 11.48 1.34 3.67
N ALA A 162 12.22 0.24 3.86
CA ALA A 162 12.08 -0.99 3.08
C ALA A 162 11.68 -2.18 3.97
N PHE A 163 11.06 -3.19 3.37
CA PHE A 163 10.62 -4.44 4.02
C PHE A 163 9.60 -4.28 5.15
N ASN A 164 9.11 -3.08 5.42
CA ASN A 164 8.06 -2.83 6.41
C ASN A 164 6.75 -3.53 6.03
N ASP A 165 6.39 -3.54 4.76
CA ASP A 165 5.24 -4.23 4.20
C ASP A 165 5.40 -5.75 4.22
N VAL A 166 6.59 -6.27 3.92
CA VAL A 166 6.89 -7.70 3.99
C VAL A 166 6.79 -8.19 5.44
N ASP A 167 7.44 -7.51 6.40
CA ASP A 167 7.32 -7.82 7.84
C ASP A 167 5.87 -7.80 8.30
N PHE A 168 5.13 -6.77 7.91
CA PHE A 168 3.73 -6.59 8.27
C PHE A 168 2.85 -7.74 7.74
N CYS A 169 3.01 -8.12 6.46
CA CYS A 169 2.32 -9.26 5.88
C CYS A 169 2.68 -10.57 6.61
N MET A 170 3.94 -10.76 6.97
CA MET A 170 4.37 -11.96 7.70
C MET A 170 3.78 -12.02 9.12
N LYS A 171 3.65 -10.89 9.82
CA LYS A 171 2.94 -10.82 11.11
C LYS A 171 1.48 -11.25 10.96
N VAL A 172 0.78 -10.72 9.96
CA VAL A 172 -0.62 -11.08 9.67
C VAL A 172 -0.75 -12.57 9.33
N ARG A 173 0.13 -13.11 8.49
CA ARG A 173 0.17 -14.55 8.17
C ARG A 173 0.45 -15.41 9.38
N SER A 174 1.28 -14.97 10.32
CA SER A 174 1.58 -15.71 11.54
C SER A 174 0.36 -15.92 12.45
N LYS A 175 -0.68 -15.09 12.26
CA LYS A 175 -1.98 -15.23 12.93
C LYS A 175 -2.96 -16.15 12.18
N GLY A 176 -2.56 -16.68 11.02
CA GLY A 176 -3.36 -17.61 10.22
C GLY A 176 -4.20 -16.94 9.12
N TYR A 177 -4.07 -15.64 8.93
CA TYR A 177 -4.79 -14.92 7.86
C TYR A 177 -4.09 -15.05 6.50
N LEU A 178 -4.89 -14.99 5.44
CA LEU A 178 -4.41 -14.89 4.06
C LEU A 178 -3.97 -13.45 3.74
N VAL A 179 -2.98 -13.34 2.83
CA VAL A 179 -2.55 -12.08 2.22
C VAL A 179 -2.88 -12.16 0.74
N VAL A 180 -3.94 -11.48 0.32
CA VAL A 180 -4.50 -11.58 -1.02
C VAL A 180 -3.94 -10.48 -1.92
N TYR A 181 -3.40 -10.86 -3.07
CA TYR A 181 -3.21 -9.99 -4.21
C TYR A 181 -4.52 -9.92 -5.01
N ASP A 182 -5.06 -8.73 -5.18
CA ASP A 182 -6.26 -8.49 -5.98
C ASP A 182 -5.89 -7.99 -7.38
N ALA A 183 -6.07 -8.84 -8.38
CA ALA A 183 -5.73 -8.55 -9.77
C ALA A 183 -6.68 -7.54 -10.45
N PHE A 184 -7.87 -7.33 -9.89
CA PHE A 184 -8.91 -6.45 -10.46
C PHE A 184 -8.85 -5.04 -9.87
N SER A 185 -8.31 -4.87 -8.66
CA SER A 185 -7.97 -3.57 -8.12
C SER A 185 -6.69 -3.06 -8.77
N GLN A 186 -6.81 -2.16 -9.75
CA GLN A 186 -5.69 -1.71 -10.58
C GLN A 186 -5.40 -0.23 -10.39
N TRP A 187 -4.10 0.09 -10.18
CA TRP A 187 -3.62 1.44 -9.94
C TRP A 187 -2.29 1.68 -10.65
N TYR A 188 -2.07 2.89 -11.16
CA TYR A 188 -0.72 3.35 -11.46
C TYR A 188 0.00 3.71 -10.16
N HIS A 189 1.29 3.44 -10.08
CA HIS A 189 2.17 3.89 -9.01
C HIS A 189 3.42 4.52 -9.62
N TYR A 190 3.54 5.83 -9.43
CA TYR A 190 4.57 6.68 -10.03
C TYR A 190 5.87 6.67 -9.23
N GLU A 191 6.29 5.49 -8.79
CA GLU A 191 7.43 5.25 -7.92
C GLU A 191 8.68 6.05 -8.32
N SER A 192 9.49 6.39 -7.31
CA SER A 192 10.85 6.93 -7.46
C SER A 192 11.00 8.37 -7.95
N LYS A 193 9.94 9.16 -8.08
CA LYS A 193 10.10 10.59 -8.39
C LYS A 193 10.85 11.36 -7.29
N SER A 194 10.79 10.88 -6.05
CA SER A 194 11.42 11.54 -4.89
C SER A 194 12.66 10.82 -4.31
N ARG A 195 12.87 9.52 -4.60
CA ARG A 195 13.95 8.71 -3.97
C ARG A 195 15.07 8.26 -4.92
N GLY A 196 14.87 8.36 -6.24
CA GLY A 196 15.75 7.69 -7.22
C GLY A 196 15.60 6.16 -7.19
N TYR A 197 16.15 5.47 -8.19
CA TYR A 197 16.12 4.00 -8.25
C TYR A 197 16.97 3.40 -7.12
N GLU A 198 16.47 2.34 -6.47
CA GLU A 198 17.15 1.63 -5.38
C GLU A 198 18.31 0.74 -5.86
N ASP A 199 18.56 0.67 -7.17
CA ASP A 199 19.57 -0.19 -7.83
C ASP A 199 20.99 0.38 -7.86
N THR A 200 21.35 1.31 -6.99
CA THR A 200 22.73 1.76 -6.87
C THR A 200 23.49 0.95 -5.81
N GLU A 201 24.70 0.45 -6.15
CA GLU A 201 25.57 -0.35 -5.27
C GLU A 201 25.94 0.31 -3.92
N GLU A 202 25.40 1.50 -3.62
CA GLU A 202 25.66 2.29 -2.41
C GLU A 202 24.51 2.31 -1.39
N LYS A 203 23.48 1.45 -1.56
CA LYS A 203 22.38 1.34 -0.56
C LYS A 203 22.18 -0.09 -0.10
#